data_24a0cf3705d035e339db745fce87a075
#
_entry.id   24a0cf3705d035e339db745fce87a075
#
_cell.length_a   1.000
_cell.length_b   1.000
_cell.length_c   1.000
_cell.angle_alpha   90.00
_cell.angle_beta   90.00
_cell.angle_gamma   90.00
#
_symmetry.space_group_name_H-M   'P 1'
#
loop_
_entity.id
_entity.type
_entity.pdbx_description
1 polymer ?
#
loop_
_entity_poly.entity_id
_entity_poly.type
_entity_poly.pdbx_seq_one_letter_code
_entity_poly.pdbx_strand_id
1 'polypeptide(L)'
;MNTKRFVIAFIVIFVVLEITNYIIYEGILKSTLMNDMYKTIFRPEEDMNSKMWIMWVMDLVWSYFFAFFFVKGYENKGWMEGLRYGVYIGIFFSLVMAFTSYVIYPFDFGITIQMFIYGFVQSIILGIVAAIIYKPKAVVQTSES
;
A
#
# COMPACT_ATOMS: atom_id res chain seq x y z
N MET A 1 -21.05 -5.24 -6.82
CA MET A 1 -20.04 -4.20 -6.56
C MET A 1 -20.70 -2.83 -6.71
N ASN A 2 -20.59 -1.96 -5.71
CA ASN A 2 -21.08 -0.58 -5.83
C ASN A 2 -19.97 0.28 -6.46
N THR A 3 -20.14 0.61 -7.75
CA THR A 3 -19.12 1.32 -8.54
C THR A 3 -18.73 2.68 -7.94
N LYS A 4 -19.69 3.46 -7.45
CA LYS A 4 -19.41 4.77 -6.83
C LYS A 4 -18.52 4.63 -5.60
N ARG A 5 -18.81 3.67 -4.73
CA ARG A 5 -18.02 3.41 -3.52
C ARG A 5 -16.65 2.80 -3.83
N PHE A 6 -16.59 1.96 -4.85
CA PHE A 6 -15.33 1.44 -5.35
C PHE A 6 -14.40 2.58 -5.80
N VAL A 7 -14.90 3.51 -6.62
CA VAL A 7 -14.10 4.64 -7.09
C VAL A 7 -13.63 5.52 -5.94
N ILE A 8 -14.51 5.80 -4.96
CA ILE A 8 -14.13 6.56 -3.77
C ILE A 8 -13.06 5.82 -2.97
N ALA A 9 -13.24 4.52 -2.72
CA ALA A 9 -12.27 3.71 -1.99
C ALA A 9 -10.91 3.69 -2.71
N PHE A 10 -10.90 3.48 -4.02
CA PHE A 10 -9.69 3.52 -4.85
C PHE A 10 -8.95 4.86 -4.72
N ILE A 11 -9.65 6.00 -4.87
CA ILE A 11 -9.03 7.32 -4.77
C ILE A 11 -8.47 7.56 -3.35
N VAL A 12 -9.23 7.21 -2.32
CA VAL A 12 -8.77 7.39 -0.92
C VAL A 12 -7.57 6.50 -0.63
N ILE A 13 -7.58 5.24 -1.09
CA ILE A 13 -6.44 4.33 -0.95
C ILE A 13 -5.21 4.92 -1.63
N PHE A 14 -5.34 5.44 -2.86
CA PHE A 14 -4.24 6.08 -3.57
C PHE A 14 -3.67 7.27 -2.78
N VAL A 15 -4.52 8.18 -2.29
CA VAL A 15 -4.05 9.33 -1.50
C VAL A 15 -3.34 8.90 -0.21
N VAL A 16 -3.89 7.91 0.50
CA VAL A 16 -3.26 7.40 1.73
C VAL A 16 -1.94 6.68 1.41
N LEU A 17 -1.87 5.95 0.29
CA LEU A 17 -0.66 5.32 -0.20
C LEU A 17 0.45 6.36 -0.45
N GLU A 18 0.15 7.44 -1.18
CA GLU A 18 1.12 8.51 -1.47
C GLU A 18 1.61 9.20 -0.19
N ILE A 19 0.70 9.51 0.73
CA ILE A 19 1.07 10.12 2.02
C ILE A 19 2.00 9.18 2.82
N THR A 20 1.66 7.91 2.90
CA THR A 20 2.47 6.94 3.65
C THR A 20 3.80 6.64 2.95
N ASN A 21 3.84 6.57 1.62
CA ASN A 21 5.08 6.46 0.84
C ASN A 21 6.01 7.64 1.11
N TYR A 22 5.47 8.87 1.11
CA TYR A 22 6.25 10.06 1.39
C TYR A 22 6.84 10.02 2.82
N ILE A 23 6.03 9.68 3.82
CA ILE A 23 6.49 9.58 5.23
C ILE A 23 7.56 8.50 5.38
N ILE A 24 7.34 7.33 4.79
CA ILE A 24 8.29 6.20 4.89
C ILE A 24 9.60 6.54 4.18
N TYR A 25 9.53 7.04 2.96
CA TYR A 25 10.73 7.31 2.17
C TYR A 25 11.47 8.54 2.67
N GLU A 26 10.85 9.73 2.65
CA GLU A 26 11.51 10.98 3.02
C GLU A 26 11.80 11.07 4.51
N GLY A 27 10.90 10.58 5.36
CA GLY A 27 11.02 10.67 6.81
C GLY A 27 11.95 9.62 7.43
N ILE A 28 12.07 8.44 6.84
CA ILE A 28 12.74 7.32 7.49
C ILE A 28 13.83 6.69 6.63
N LEU A 29 13.53 6.27 5.41
CA LEU A 29 14.45 5.45 4.61
C LEU A 29 15.50 6.26 3.86
N LYS A 30 15.20 7.49 3.46
CA LYS A 30 16.09 8.30 2.61
C LYS A 30 17.47 8.49 3.24
N SER A 31 17.54 8.81 4.53
CA SER A 31 18.82 8.99 5.23
C SER A 31 19.68 7.72 5.26
N THR A 32 19.04 6.56 5.31
CA THR A 32 19.70 5.26 5.34
C THR A 32 20.08 4.80 3.94
N LEU A 33 19.20 4.94 2.95
CA LEU A 33 19.41 4.49 1.58
C LEU A 33 20.34 5.41 0.77
N MET A 34 20.40 6.70 1.10
CA MET A 34 21.31 7.66 0.46
C MET A 34 22.70 7.73 1.13
N ASN A 35 23.00 6.82 2.04
CA ASN A 35 24.33 6.62 2.57
C ASN A 35 25.30 6.23 1.43
N ASP A 36 26.57 6.62 1.54
CA ASP A 36 27.61 6.36 0.52
C ASP A 36 27.72 4.87 0.14
N MET A 37 27.40 3.96 1.07
CA MET A 37 27.39 2.53 0.81
C MET A 37 26.34 2.11 -0.26
N TYR A 38 25.16 2.73 -0.25
CA TYR A 38 24.05 2.34 -1.14
C TYR A 38 23.81 3.31 -2.28
N LYS A 39 24.38 4.52 -2.21
CA LYS A 39 24.19 5.59 -3.19
C LYS A 39 24.55 5.17 -4.63
N THR A 40 25.51 4.29 -4.78
CA THR A 40 25.95 3.78 -6.10
C THR A 40 24.98 2.77 -6.72
N ILE A 41 24.06 2.23 -5.94
CA ILE A 41 23.04 1.27 -6.41
C ILE A 41 21.89 2.00 -7.09
N PHE A 42 21.60 3.22 -6.62
CA PHE A 42 20.50 4.02 -7.12
C PHE A 42 20.92 4.89 -8.30
N ARG A 43 19.93 5.23 -9.12
CA ARG A 43 20.10 6.23 -10.17
C ARG A 43 20.48 7.58 -9.57
N PRO A 44 21.19 8.44 -10.30
CA PRO A 44 21.35 9.83 -9.91
C PRO A 44 20.00 10.51 -9.63
N GLU A 45 19.96 11.41 -8.65
CA GLU A 45 18.71 12.04 -8.19
C GLU A 45 17.96 12.75 -9.33
N GLU A 46 18.66 13.43 -10.23
CA GLU A 46 18.08 14.09 -11.39
C GLU A 46 17.38 13.10 -12.33
N ASP A 47 18.00 11.93 -12.58
CA ASP A 47 17.43 10.87 -13.40
C ASP A 47 16.21 10.21 -12.71
N MET A 48 16.25 10.02 -11.38
CA MET A 48 15.09 9.54 -10.61
C MET A 48 13.93 10.52 -10.70
N ASN A 49 14.17 11.81 -10.47
CA ASN A 49 13.14 12.84 -10.50
C ASN A 49 12.44 12.92 -11.86
N SER A 50 13.19 12.76 -12.96
CA SER A 50 12.61 12.73 -14.32
C SER A 50 11.63 11.57 -14.55
N LYS A 51 11.71 10.51 -13.73
CA LYS A 51 10.92 9.28 -13.83
C LYS A 51 9.88 9.10 -12.72
N MET A 52 9.76 10.05 -11.79
CA MET A 52 8.81 9.96 -10.67
C MET A 52 7.36 9.77 -11.12
N TRP A 53 6.99 10.33 -12.26
CA TRP A 53 5.65 10.16 -12.82
C TRP A 53 5.28 8.69 -13.09
N ILE A 54 6.28 7.83 -13.39
CA ILE A 54 6.08 6.39 -13.58
C ILE A 54 5.66 5.75 -12.24
N MET A 55 6.30 6.17 -11.14
CA MET A 55 5.92 5.67 -9.81
C MET A 55 4.46 6.01 -9.48
N TRP A 56 4.04 7.25 -9.71
CA TRP A 56 2.65 7.64 -9.49
C TRP A 56 1.65 6.83 -10.33
N VAL A 57 1.99 6.55 -11.59
CA VAL A 57 1.16 5.68 -12.44
C VAL A 57 1.11 4.26 -11.87
N MET A 58 2.23 3.72 -11.40
CA MET A 58 2.26 2.40 -10.76
C MET A 58 1.47 2.37 -9.45
N ASP A 59 1.55 3.41 -8.64
CA ASP A 59 0.80 3.53 -7.40
C ASP A 59 -0.71 3.67 -7.65
N LEU A 60 -1.12 4.32 -8.74
CA LEU A 60 -2.51 4.30 -9.21
C LEU A 60 -2.95 2.88 -9.59
N VAL A 61 -2.17 2.16 -10.38
CA VAL A 61 -2.47 0.78 -10.78
C VAL A 61 -2.55 -0.12 -9.54
N TRP A 62 -1.59 0.00 -8.63
CA TRP A 62 -1.55 -0.79 -7.40
C TRP A 62 -2.79 -0.50 -6.52
N SER A 63 -3.13 0.76 -6.31
CA SER A 63 -4.30 1.18 -5.52
C SER A 63 -5.61 0.69 -6.13
N TYR A 64 -5.70 0.69 -7.47
CA TYR A 64 -6.86 0.16 -8.18
C TYR A 64 -7.05 -1.34 -7.89
N PHE A 65 -6.01 -2.14 -8.07
CA PHE A 65 -6.09 -3.58 -7.85
C PHE A 65 -6.25 -3.92 -6.37
N PHE A 66 -5.61 -3.18 -5.47
CA PHE A 66 -5.82 -3.34 -4.03
C PHE A 66 -7.29 -3.14 -3.65
N ALA A 67 -7.90 -2.05 -4.12
CA ALA A 67 -9.33 -1.80 -3.90
C ALA A 67 -10.21 -2.85 -4.59
N PHE A 68 -9.87 -3.25 -5.80
CA PHE A 68 -10.64 -4.22 -6.58
C PHE A 68 -10.70 -5.59 -5.90
N PHE A 69 -9.57 -6.12 -5.48
CA PHE A 69 -9.53 -7.41 -4.79
C PHE A 69 -10.23 -7.35 -3.43
N PHE A 70 -10.04 -6.27 -2.68
CA PHE A 70 -10.78 -6.06 -1.44
C PHE A 70 -12.29 -6.11 -1.67
N VAL A 71 -12.78 -5.35 -2.65
CA VAL A 71 -14.22 -5.25 -2.95
C VAL A 71 -14.80 -6.55 -3.48
N LYS A 72 -14.02 -7.33 -4.23
CA LYS A 72 -14.43 -8.66 -4.71
C LYS A 72 -14.59 -9.68 -3.59
N GLY A 73 -13.76 -9.60 -2.55
CA GLY A 73 -13.83 -10.47 -1.37
C GLY A 73 -14.64 -9.88 -0.20
N TYR A 74 -15.34 -8.76 -0.41
CA TYR A 74 -16.01 -8.05 0.68
C TYR A 74 -17.20 -8.81 1.27
N GLU A 75 -17.13 -9.13 2.57
CA GLU A 75 -18.11 -9.91 3.33
C GLU A 75 -18.97 -9.09 4.32
N ASN A 76 -18.77 -7.76 4.35
CA ASN A 76 -19.46 -6.85 5.29
C ASN A 76 -19.16 -7.11 6.78
N LYS A 77 -17.96 -7.56 7.11
CA LYS A 77 -17.49 -7.85 8.48
C LYS A 77 -16.84 -6.64 9.19
N GLY A 78 -16.97 -5.46 8.62
CA GLY A 78 -16.46 -4.21 9.19
C GLY A 78 -14.94 -4.05 9.02
N TRP A 79 -14.34 -3.21 9.89
CA TRP A 79 -12.91 -2.86 9.77
C TRP A 79 -11.96 -4.04 9.98
N MET A 80 -12.38 -5.07 10.73
CA MET A 80 -11.61 -6.31 10.92
C MET A 80 -11.38 -7.08 9.62
N GLU A 81 -12.30 -6.97 8.68
CA GLU A 81 -12.12 -7.53 7.33
C GLU A 81 -10.99 -6.83 6.59
N GLY A 82 -10.92 -5.50 6.68
CA GLY A 82 -9.82 -4.72 6.13
C GLY A 82 -8.48 -5.02 6.79
N LEU A 83 -8.45 -5.17 8.11
CA LEU A 83 -7.27 -5.59 8.85
C LEU A 83 -6.74 -6.94 8.34
N ARG A 84 -7.61 -7.94 8.26
CA ARG A 84 -7.26 -9.29 7.76
C ARG A 84 -6.74 -9.24 6.32
N TYR A 85 -7.41 -8.49 5.46
CA TYR A 85 -6.98 -8.28 4.07
C TYR A 85 -5.61 -7.61 4.00
N GLY A 86 -5.40 -6.53 4.77
CA GLY A 86 -4.12 -5.83 4.83
C GLY A 86 -2.98 -6.71 5.31
N VAL A 87 -3.23 -7.59 6.31
CA VAL A 87 -2.25 -8.59 6.78
C VAL A 87 -1.87 -9.55 5.65
N TYR A 88 -2.83 -10.09 4.92
CA TYR A 88 -2.53 -11.04 3.83
C TYR A 88 -1.75 -10.36 2.69
N ILE A 89 -2.17 -9.18 2.27
CA ILE A 89 -1.45 -8.43 1.22
C ILE A 89 -0.07 -8.01 1.70
N GLY A 90 0.05 -7.56 2.96
CA GLY A 90 1.32 -7.16 3.55
C GLY A 90 2.33 -8.32 3.60
N ILE A 91 1.91 -9.51 4.04
CA ILE A 91 2.77 -10.70 4.00
C ILE A 91 3.12 -11.06 2.56
N PHE A 92 2.14 -11.14 1.68
CA PHE A 92 2.35 -11.54 0.29
C PHE A 92 3.27 -10.58 -0.47
N PHE A 93 3.07 -9.27 -0.34
CA PHE A 93 3.84 -8.27 -1.09
C PHE A 93 5.10 -7.84 -0.35
N SER A 94 4.97 -7.35 0.88
CA SER A 94 6.10 -6.70 1.57
C SER A 94 7.17 -7.69 1.98
N LEU A 95 6.79 -8.90 2.45
CA LEU A 95 7.75 -9.94 2.81
C LEU A 95 8.52 -10.39 1.56
N VAL A 96 7.80 -10.73 0.49
CA VAL A 96 8.42 -11.21 -0.74
C VAL A 96 9.35 -10.16 -1.34
N MET A 97 8.87 -8.91 -1.46
CA MET A 97 9.67 -7.83 -2.06
C MET A 97 10.91 -7.49 -1.22
N ALA A 98 10.78 -7.38 0.11
CA ALA A 98 11.90 -7.05 0.98
C ALA A 98 13.00 -8.12 0.91
N PHE A 99 12.66 -9.39 1.05
CA PHE A 99 13.65 -10.47 1.05
C PHE A 99 14.20 -10.79 -0.35
N THR A 100 13.42 -10.60 -1.41
CA THR A 100 13.95 -10.66 -2.77
C THR A 100 14.96 -9.53 -3.02
N SER A 101 14.66 -8.32 -2.55
CA SER A 101 15.61 -7.20 -2.64
C SER A 101 16.90 -7.45 -1.86
N TYR A 102 16.81 -8.11 -0.69
CA TYR A 102 17.99 -8.52 0.08
C TYR A 102 18.92 -9.47 -0.68
N VAL A 103 18.36 -10.36 -1.50
CA VAL A 103 19.16 -11.28 -2.33
C VAL A 103 19.82 -10.57 -3.52
N ILE A 104 19.12 -9.59 -4.12
CA ILE A 104 19.56 -8.93 -5.34
C ILE A 104 20.50 -7.76 -5.06
N TYR A 105 20.21 -6.98 -4.01
CA TYR A 105 20.92 -5.76 -3.66
C TYR A 105 21.76 -5.98 -2.39
N PRO A 106 22.89 -5.30 -2.23
CA PRO A 106 23.74 -5.42 -1.06
C PRO A 106 23.18 -4.66 0.16
N PHE A 107 21.88 -4.77 0.40
CA PHE A 107 21.25 -4.26 1.61
C PHE A 107 21.62 -5.10 2.81
N ASP A 108 21.84 -4.47 3.95
CA ASP A 108 21.98 -5.21 5.20
C ASP A 108 20.63 -5.77 5.68
N PHE A 109 20.70 -6.76 6.57
CA PHE A 109 19.50 -7.42 7.09
C PHE A 109 18.59 -6.45 7.87
N GLY A 110 19.16 -5.45 8.54
CA GLY A 110 18.40 -4.45 9.29
C GLY A 110 17.51 -3.60 8.40
N ILE A 111 18.04 -3.13 7.26
CA ILE A 111 17.25 -2.38 6.25
C ILE A 111 16.15 -3.27 5.67
N THR A 112 16.46 -4.52 5.37
CA THR A 112 15.49 -5.48 4.84
C THR A 112 14.30 -5.67 5.76
N ILE A 113 14.56 -5.85 7.06
CA ILE A 113 13.50 -5.95 8.08
C ILE A 113 12.69 -4.65 8.18
N GLN A 114 13.34 -3.49 8.13
CA GLN A 114 12.64 -2.20 8.13
C GLN A 114 11.71 -2.07 6.92
N MET A 115 12.18 -2.37 5.71
CA MET A 115 11.38 -2.34 4.49
C MET A 115 10.15 -3.26 4.59
N PHE A 116 10.35 -4.48 5.13
CA PHE A 116 9.24 -5.39 5.37
C PHE A 116 8.22 -4.81 6.37
N ILE A 117 8.67 -4.34 7.54
CA ILE A 117 7.77 -3.83 8.58
C ILE A 117 6.97 -2.63 8.07
N TYR A 118 7.61 -1.69 7.38
CA TYR A 118 6.93 -0.50 6.87
C TYR A 118 5.88 -0.86 5.82
N GLY A 119 6.20 -1.69 4.84
CA GLY A 119 5.24 -2.14 3.84
C GLY A 119 4.11 -2.99 4.43
N PHE A 120 4.40 -3.80 5.44
CA PHE A 120 3.40 -4.59 6.16
C PHE A 120 2.41 -3.70 6.92
N VAL A 121 2.89 -2.74 7.70
CA VAL A 121 2.06 -1.79 8.44
C VAL A 121 1.25 -0.92 7.48
N GLN A 122 1.86 -0.43 6.40
CA GLN A 122 1.17 0.33 5.36
C GLN A 122 0.02 -0.47 4.76
N SER A 123 0.23 -1.73 4.41
CA SER A 123 -0.82 -2.61 3.86
C SER A 123 -1.99 -2.79 4.83
N ILE A 124 -1.72 -2.89 6.13
CA ILE A 124 -2.76 -2.97 7.18
C ILE A 124 -3.57 -1.67 7.22
N ILE A 125 -2.91 -0.52 7.22
CA ILE A 125 -3.57 0.79 7.22
C ILE A 125 -4.48 0.91 6.00
N LEU A 126 -3.98 0.60 4.81
CA LEU A 126 -4.75 0.67 3.56
C LEU A 126 -5.93 -0.31 3.55
N GLY A 127 -5.77 -1.50 4.10
CA GLY A 127 -6.85 -2.48 4.24
C GLY A 127 -7.96 -1.97 5.15
N ILE A 128 -7.63 -1.40 6.30
CA ILE A 128 -8.60 -0.80 7.23
C ILE A 128 -9.33 0.38 6.55
N VAL A 129 -8.58 1.26 5.85
CA VAL A 129 -9.16 2.36 5.08
C VAL A 129 -10.14 1.86 4.03
N ALA A 130 -9.77 0.82 3.27
CA ALA A 130 -10.65 0.20 2.29
C ALA A 130 -11.98 -0.26 2.92
N ALA A 131 -11.91 -0.93 4.07
CA ALA A 131 -13.10 -1.43 4.77
C ALA A 131 -13.99 -0.32 5.31
N ILE A 132 -13.41 0.76 5.81
CA ILE A 132 -14.16 1.91 6.33
C ILE A 132 -14.88 2.65 5.21
N ILE A 133 -14.22 2.85 4.08
CA ILE A 133 -14.74 3.64 2.96
C ILE A 133 -15.76 2.84 2.14
N TYR A 134 -15.53 1.55 1.94
CA TYR A 134 -16.40 0.72 1.08
C TYR A 134 -17.69 0.26 1.76
N LYS A 135 -17.95 0.55 3.04
CA LYS A 135 -19.20 0.14 3.75
C LYS A 135 -20.45 0.31 2.87
N PRO A 136 -21.22 -0.75 2.54
CA PRO A 136 -22.51 -0.58 1.90
C PRO A 136 -23.49 0.12 2.85
N LYS A 137 -24.41 0.92 2.30
CA LYS A 137 -25.54 1.41 3.10
C LYS A 137 -26.33 0.20 3.56
N ALA A 138 -26.71 0.15 4.83
CA ALA A 138 -27.70 -0.80 5.32
C ALA A 138 -28.93 -0.68 4.42
N VAL A 139 -29.35 -1.79 3.82
CA VAL A 139 -30.65 -1.86 3.14
C VAL A 139 -31.68 -1.76 4.28
N VAL A 140 -32.37 -0.62 4.37
CA VAL A 140 -33.56 -0.49 5.21
C VAL A 140 -34.56 -1.48 4.62
N GLN A 141 -34.74 -2.61 5.26
CA GLN A 141 -35.88 -3.47 4.98
C GLN A 141 -37.10 -2.69 5.43
N THR A 142 -37.83 -2.07 4.50
CA THR A 142 -39.19 -1.67 4.70
C THR A 142 -39.96 -2.96 4.93
N SER A 143 -40.28 -3.23 6.20
CA SER A 143 -41.28 -4.23 6.57
C SER A 143 -42.61 -3.71 6.04
N GLU A 144 -43.01 -4.17 4.86
CA GLU A 144 -44.41 -4.09 4.45
C GLU A 144 -45.21 -5.05 5.35
N SER A 145 -45.92 -4.46 6.29
CA SER A 145 -46.96 -5.10 7.10
C SER A 145 -48.27 -5.13 6.30
#